data_a8f9fa0b5850ff2bd76906645ae2413d
#
_entry.id   a8f9fa0b5850ff2bd76906645ae2413d
#
_cell.length_a   1.000
_cell.length_b   1.000
_cell.length_c   1.000
_cell.angle_alpha   90.00
_cell.angle_beta   90.00
_cell.angle_gamma   90.00
#
_symmetry.space_group_name_H-M   'P 1'
#
loop_
_entity.id
_entity.type
_entity.pdbx_description
1 polymer ?
#
loop_
_entity_poly.entity_id
_entity_poly.type
_entity_poly.pdbx_seq_one_letter_code
_entity_poly.pdbx_strand_id
1 'polypeptide(L)'
;MKKLFFLLIFFGYLSAEINWSDPNECKLPDHSIFVNKIISNMTLEQKVGQIIMPEINSITPEEAKIFSLGTILNGGGGYPNQIKNSSIQDWKNLSKSYYEASPEVNGIKIPILWGTDAVHGHNNVIGATIFPHNIALGATRNEKLIKKIGGAVAKEVSSTGIVWTFAPTIAVPQNDLWGRTYEGYSENPDLVTQLGKNFILGLQGEGEDFLAKDFVLATAKHFLGDGGTKDGIDQGDTIVDEITLKNVHGMPYYAAIDSCAITIMASFNSWNGLKAHGNEYLLTDVLKNQMEFDGLIVGDWNGHGQVDGCEDNNCPEAFNSGVDIFMVPQDWEALYWNTLDQVKEGIISVERLDDAVSRILSVKKHLGLFDGRVPHNYDQNYVGDSSHKLLARQAVRESLVLLKNENMLPMNPNKNFLIIGEQSKNIENQMGGWTITWQGKTWEGTENYK
;
A
#
# COMPACT_ATOMS: atom_id res chain seq x y z
N MET A 1 12.19 -61.57 39.17
CA MET A 1 11.44 -60.42 38.70
C MET A 1 12.42 -59.39 38.14
N LYS A 2 12.58 -59.35 36.81
CA LYS A 2 13.43 -58.35 36.12
C LYS A 2 12.55 -57.07 35.81
N LYS A 3 12.89 -55.94 36.39
CA LYS A 3 12.27 -54.65 36.07
C LYS A 3 12.91 -54.15 34.78
N LEU A 4 12.10 -54.05 33.74
CA LEU A 4 12.45 -53.43 32.48
C LEU A 4 12.25 -51.91 32.62
N PHE A 5 13.32 -51.12 32.55
CA PHE A 5 13.27 -49.66 32.48
C PHE A 5 13.09 -49.28 31.01
N PHE A 6 11.94 -48.71 30.65
CA PHE A 6 11.72 -48.05 29.36
C PHE A 6 12.29 -46.63 29.46
N LEU A 7 13.34 -46.38 28.72
CA LEU A 7 13.91 -45.05 28.53
C LEU A 7 13.12 -44.40 27.37
N LEU A 8 12.21 -43.50 27.68
CA LEU A 8 11.55 -42.63 26.68
C LEU A 8 12.56 -41.55 26.26
N ILE A 9 13.15 -41.72 25.08
CA ILE A 9 13.98 -40.69 24.44
C ILE A 9 12.98 -39.75 23.75
N PHE A 10 12.75 -38.58 24.34
CA PHE A 10 12.10 -37.44 23.66
C PHE A 10 13.10 -36.90 22.64
N PHE A 11 12.89 -37.19 21.36
CA PHE A 11 13.48 -36.44 20.28
C PHE A 11 12.68 -35.12 20.21
N GLY A 12 13.18 -34.08 20.86
CA GLY A 12 12.77 -32.72 20.54
C GLY A 12 13.26 -32.42 19.15
N TYR A 13 12.35 -32.31 18.19
CA TYR A 13 12.66 -31.68 16.92
C TYR A 13 12.92 -30.20 17.26
N LEU A 14 14.20 -29.84 17.35
CA LEU A 14 14.61 -28.43 17.15
C LEU A 14 14.33 -28.15 15.67
N SER A 15 13.17 -27.58 15.35
CA SER A 15 13.02 -26.88 14.08
C SER A 15 14.03 -25.73 14.13
N ALA A 16 15.03 -25.75 13.25
CA ALA A 16 15.89 -24.60 13.09
C ALA A 16 14.98 -23.43 12.68
N GLU A 17 14.99 -22.36 13.45
CA GLU A 17 14.30 -21.12 13.08
C GLU A 17 14.77 -20.69 11.69
N ILE A 18 13.81 -20.37 10.80
CA ILE A 18 14.13 -19.90 9.46
C ILE A 18 14.65 -18.49 9.58
N ASN A 19 15.85 -18.27 9.12
CA ASN A 19 16.47 -16.96 9.10
C ASN A 19 15.91 -16.13 7.93
N TRP A 20 15.26 -14.99 8.23
CA TRP A 20 14.78 -14.01 7.26
C TRP A 20 15.77 -12.86 7.04
N SER A 21 16.91 -12.85 7.70
CA SER A 21 17.91 -11.80 7.55
C SER A 21 18.46 -11.76 6.12
N ASP A 22 18.48 -10.57 5.55
CA ASP A 22 19.21 -10.22 4.34
C ASP A 22 19.70 -8.79 4.51
N PRO A 23 20.97 -8.47 4.27
CA PRO A 23 21.50 -7.13 4.49
C PRO A 23 20.69 -6.10 3.69
N ASN A 24 20.04 -5.16 4.37
CA ASN A 24 19.32 -4.07 3.75
C ASN A 24 20.29 -3.10 3.05
N GLU A 25 20.16 -2.94 1.74
CA GLU A 25 20.99 -2.04 0.94
C GLU A 25 20.52 -0.57 1.03
N CYS A 26 19.27 -0.33 1.42
CA CYS A 26 18.74 1.02 1.59
C CYS A 26 19.40 1.72 2.78
N LYS A 27 20.03 2.84 2.53
CA LYS A 27 20.68 3.68 3.56
C LYS A 27 20.07 5.07 3.53
N LEU A 28 19.08 5.29 4.39
CA LEU A 28 18.44 6.59 4.57
C LEU A 28 19.06 7.35 5.74
N PRO A 29 18.99 8.69 5.74
CA PRO A 29 19.45 9.50 6.86
C PRO A 29 18.72 9.16 8.16
N ASP A 30 19.45 9.05 9.27
CA ASP A 30 18.84 8.92 10.59
C ASP A 30 18.22 10.26 11.05
N HIS A 31 16.95 10.21 11.38
CA HIS A 31 16.19 11.36 11.87
C HIS A 31 15.82 11.27 13.37
N SER A 32 16.35 10.29 14.10
CA SER A 32 15.99 9.98 15.48
C SER A 32 16.09 11.20 16.42
N ILE A 33 17.14 12.02 16.31
CA ILE A 33 17.31 13.23 17.13
C ILE A 33 16.18 14.22 16.91
N PHE A 34 15.80 14.47 15.65
CA PHE A 34 14.71 15.38 15.30
C PHE A 34 13.35 14.81 15.76
N VAL A 35 13.10 13.56 15.50
CA VAL A 35 11.85 12.85 15.81
C VAL A 35 11.66 12.76 17.33
N ASN A 36 12.67 12.34 18.09
CA ASN A 36 12.60 12.24 19.54
C ASN A 36 12.34 13.60 20.22
N LYS A 37 12.86 14.69 19.64
CA LYS A 37 12.55 16.05 20.12
C LYS A 37 11.05 16.37 19.97
N ILE A 38 10.38 15.89 18.94
CA ILE A 38 8.94 16.11 18.77
C ILE A 38 8.17 15.21 19.74
N ILE A 39 8.45 13.90 19.75
CA ILE A 39 7.74 12.90 20.56
C ILE A 39 7.77 13.24 22.05
N SER A 40 8.92 13.68 22.57
CA SER A 40 9.07 14.04 23.98
C SER A 40 8.21 15.24 24.41
N ASN A 41 7.66 15.99 23.46
CA ASN A 41 6.78 17.13 23.71
C ASN A 41 5.32 16.87 23.29
N MET A 42 5.02 15.70 22.74
CA MET A 42 3.63 15.32 22.39
C MET A 42 2.86 14.85 23.63
N THR A 43 1.61 15.24 23.73
CA THR A 43 0.68 14.62 24.66
C THR A 43 0.29 13.22 24.18
N LEU A 44 -0.32 12.43 25.06
CA LEU A 44 -0.77 11.09 24.73
C LEU A 44 -1.83 11.12 23.61
N GLU A 45 -2.77 12.05 23.69
CA GLU A 45 -3.80 12.31 22.69
C GLU A 45 -3.20 12.64 21.32
N GLN A 46 -2.16 13.46 21.28
CA GLN A 46 -1.46 13.79 20.04
C GLN A 46 -0.74 12.58 19.44
N LYS A 47 -0.16 11.71 20.26
CA LYS A 47 0.49 10.48 19.81
C LYS A 47 -0.54 9.50 19.21
N VAL A 48 -1.66 9.30 19.92
CA VAL A 48 -2.76 8.42 19.41
C VAL A 48 -3.32 8.97 18.11
N GLY A 49 -3.48 10.28 17.96
CA GLY A 49 -3.93 10.88 16.70
C GLY A 49 -3.01 10.57 15.50
N GLN A 50 -1.70 10.37 15.72
CA GLN A 50 -0.80 10.05 14.61
C GLN A 50 -1.01 8.66 14.01
N ILE A 51 -1.51 7.70 14.79
CA ILE A 51 -1.66 6.31 14.38
C ILE A 51 -3.04 5.95 13.81
N ILE A 52 -3.95 6.90 13.74
CA ILE A 52 -5.32 6.73 13.25
C ILE A 52 -5.45 7.32 11.84
N MET A 53 -5.93 6.54 10.88
CA MET A 53 -6.09 6.95 9.47
C MET A 53 -7.53 6.75 8.98
N PRO A 54 -8.40 7.76 9.14
CA PRO A 54 -9.75 7.76 8.60
C PRO A 54 -9.80 8.05 7.08
N GLU A 55 -10.93 7.70 6.47
CA GLU A 55 -11.23 8.00 5.07
C GLU A 55 -11.87 9.40 4.95
N ILE A 56 -11.51 10.15 3.90
CA ILE A 56 -11.90 11.57 3.70
C ILE A 56 -13.42 11.84 3.69
N ASN A 57 -14.26 10.84 3.44
CA ASN A 57 -15.71 10.99 3.52
C ASN A 57 -16.25 10.87 4.96
N SER A 58 -15.41 10.42 5.90
CA SER A 58 -15.77 10.15 7.31
C SER A 58 -15.15 11.14 8.27
N ILE A 59 -14.40 12.12 7.80
CA ILE A 59 -13.72 13.11 8.61
C ILE A 59 -13.63 14.47 7.92
N THR A 60 -13.72 15.52 8.72
CA THR A 60 -13.49 16.91 8.29
C THR A 60 -12.09 17.38 8.68
N PRO A 61 -11.53 18.40 8.02
CA PRO A 61 -10.29 19.04 8.43
C PRO A 61 -10.32 19.55 9.88
N GLU A 62 -11.46 20.06 10.35
CA GLU A 62 -11.66 20.53 11.71
C GLU A 62 -11.52 19.38 12.74
N GLU A 63 -12.15 18.25 12.48
CA GLU A 63 -12.00 17.04 13.33
C GLU A 63 -10.56 16.52 13.30
N ALA A 64 -9.94 16.45 12.12
CA ALA A 64 -8.54 16.05 12.00
C ALA A 64 -7.60 16.91 12.87
N LYS A 65 -7.88 18.21 12.98
CA LYS A 65 -7.17 19.12 13.89
C LYS A 65 -7.44 18.85 15.35
N ILE A 66 -8.73 18.67 15.73
CA ILE A 66 -9.16 18.42 17.12
C ILE A 66 -8.51 17.13 17.64
N PHE A 67 -8.54 16.05 16.86
CA PHE A 67 -7.98 14.76 17.23
C PHE A 67 -6.47 14.61 16.93
N SER A 68 -5.83 15.69 16.46
CA SER A 68 -4.40 15.70 16.12
C SER A 68 -3.98 14.58 15.16
N LEU A 69 -4.83 14.28 14.16
CA LEU A 69 -4.60 13.16 13.26
C LEU A 69 -3.32 13.33 12.43
N GLY A 70 -2.60 12.23 12.27
CA GLY A 70 -1.36 12.19 11.53
C GLY A 70 -1.52 11.83 10.06
N THR A 71 -2.57 11.09 9.75
CA THR A 71 -2.78 10.50 8.42
C THR A 71 -4.25 10.51 8.04
N ILE A 72 -4.53 10.53 6.74
CA ILE A 72 -5.85 10.33 6.13
C ILE A 72 -5.69 9.54 4.84
N LEU A 73 -6.78 8.96 4.35
CA LEU A 73 -6.79 8.29 3.04
C LEU A 73 -8.04 8.62 2.23
N ASN A 74 -7.96 8.36 0.93
CA ASN A 74 -9.13 8.05 0.13
C ASN A 74 -8.98 6.67 -0.48
N GLY A 75 -9.98 5.82 -0.25
CA GLY A 75 -10.11 4.54 -0.94
C GLY A 75 -10.78 4.67 -2.31
N GLY A 76 -11.02 3.55 -2.96
CA GLY A 76 -11.75 3.50 -4.22
C GLY A 76 -13.19 3.99 -4.05
N GLY A 77 -13.48 5.23 -4.46
CA GLY A 77 -14.78 5.88 -4.30
C GLY A 77 -14.81 7.06 -3.33
N GLY A 78 -13.66 7.43 -2.74
CA GLY A 78 -13.50 8.66 -1.95
C GLY A 78 -13.12 9.84 -2.83
N TYR A 79 -13.89 10.93 -2.77
CA TYR A 79 -13.68 12.14 -3.58
C TYR A 79 -13.89 13.41 -2.76
N PRO A 80 -13.24 14.54 -3.13
CA PRO A 80 -13.50 15.81 -2.50
C PRO A 80 -15.01 16.16 -2.52
N ASN A 81 -15.56 16.49 -1.34
CA ASN A 81 -16.97 16.80 -1.14
C ASN A 81 -17.94 15.71 -1.64
N GLN A 82 -17.52 14.46 -1.72
CA GLN A 82 -18.26 13.32 -2.27
C GLN A 82 -18.68 13.51 -3.75
N ILE A 83 -17.96 14.38 -4.48
CA ILE A 83 -18.24 14.68 -5.88
C ILE A 83 -17.25 13.93 -6.77
N LYS A 84 -17.71 12.91 -7.49
CA LYS A 84 -16.87 12.09 -8.39
C LYS A 84 -16.13 12.91 -9.44
N ASN A 85 -16.81 13.91 -10.03
CA ASN A 85 -16.26 14.82 -11.04
C ASN A 85 -15.44 15.97 -10.44
N SER A 86 -14.89 15.81 -9.24
CA SER A 86 -14.02 16.81 -8.65
C SER A 86 -12.86 17.15 -9.56
N SER A 87 -12.66 18.46 -9.77
CA SER A 87 -11.53 18.97 -10.53
C SER A 87 -10.21 18.75 -9.78
N ILE A 88 -9.09 18.82 -10.50
CA ILE A 88 -7.76 18.79 -9.86
C ILE A 88 -7.62 19.88 -8.79
N GLN A 89 -8.26 21.03 -9.03
CA GLN A 89 -8.26 22.11 -8.05
C GLN A 89 -9.06 21.78 -6.79
N ASP A 90 -10.14 21.01 -6.88
CA ASP A 90 -10.91 20.56 -5.71
C ASP A 90 -10.07 19.61 -4.85
N TRP A 91 -9.33 18.68 -5.48
CA TRP A 91 -8.37 17.81 -4.79
C TRP A 91 -7.29 18.61 -4.07
N LYS A 92 -6.68 19.58 -4.75
CA LYS A 92 -5.68 20.49 -4.15
C LYS A 92 -6.25 21.32 -3.01
N ASN A 93 -7.46 21.82 -3.14
CA ASN A 93 -8.13 22.61 -2.11
C ASN A 93 -8.37 21.76 -0.86
N LEU A 94 -8.82 20.51 -1.02
CA LEU A 94 -9.00 19.60 0.11
C LEU A 94 -7.66 19.24 0.75
N SER A 95 -6.61 18.95 -0.05
CA SER A 95 -5.25 18.73 0.45
C SER A 95 -4.74 19.94 1.24
N LYS A 96 -5.01 21.15 0.77
CA LYS A 96 -4.68 22.39 1.48
C LYS A 96 -5.39 22.46 2.84
N SER A 97 -6.68 22.17 2.88
CA SER A 97 -7.47 22.24 4.10
C SER A 97 -6.93 21.29 5.18
N TYR A 98 -6.59 20.04 4.82
CA TYR A 98 -5.97 19.11 5.75
C TYR A 98 -4.53 19.52 6.14
N TYR A 99 -3.75 20.06 5.22
CA TYR A 99 -2.42 20.58 5.54
C TYR A 99 -2.50 21.76 6.53
N GLU A 100 -3.47 22.65 6.38
CA GLU A 100 -3.70 23.78 7.28
C GLU A 100 -4.23 23.33 8.66
N ALA A 101 -5.01 22.25 8.68
CA ALA A 101 -5.52 21.60 9.89
C ALA A 101 -4.47 20.77 10.66
N SER A 102 -3.28 20.58 10.11
CA SER A 102 -2.21 19.79 10.73
C SER A 102 -1.91 20.23 12.15
N PRO A 103 -1.76 19.30 13.12
CA PRO A 103 -1.44 19.63 14.50
C PRO A 103 -0.06 20.26 14.65
N GLU A 104 0.15 20.96 15.75
CA GLU A 104 1.43 21.57 16.11
C GLU A 104 1.91 21.09 17.49
N VAL A 105 3.20 20.84 17.59
CA VAL A 105 3.90 20.52 18.85
C VAL A 105 5.04 21.50 19.02
N ASN A 106 4.98 22.34 20.06
CA ASN A 106 5.99 23.36 20.34
C ASN A 106 6.36 24.23 19.13
N GLY A 107 5.35 24.65 18.34
CA GLY A 107 5.54 25.49 17.14
C GLY A 107 6.05 24.72 15.90
N ILE A 108 6.19 23.41 15.98
CA ILE A 108 6.50 22.55 14.83
C ILE A 108 5.18 21.97 14.31
N LYS A 109 4.80 22.34 13.10
CA LYS A 109 3.65 21.71 12.41
C LYS A 109 4.00 20.28 12.04
N ILE A 110 3.07 19.35 12.33
CA ILE A 110 3.18 17.94 11.95
C ILE A 110 2.20 17.69 10.78
N PRO A 111 2.66 17.80 9.53
CA PRO A 111 1.76 17.73 8.38
C PRO A 111 0.99 16.42 8.33
N ILE A 112 -0.33 16.50 8.07
CA ILE A 112 -1.15 15.32 7.81
C ILE A 112 -0.69 14.70 6.50
N LEU A 113 -0.41 13.40 6.54
CA LEU A 113 0.00 12.60 5.39
C LEU A 113 -1.22 11.95 4.74
N TRP A 114 -1.47 12.26 3.46
CA TRP A 114 -2.60 11.71 2.71
C TRP A 114 -2.13 10.58 1.80
N GLY A 115 -2.72 9.37 2.00
CA GLY A 115 -2.50 8.19 1.17
C GLY A 115 -3.68 7.91 0.23
N THR A 116 -3.40 7.33 -0.95
CA THR A 116 -4.42 6.97 -1.96
C THR A 116 -4.08 5.65 -2.64
N ASP A 117 -5.09 4.94 -3.14
CA ASP A 117 -4.93 3.73 -3.95
C ASP A 117 -4.71 4.06 -5.42
N ALA A 118 -3.49 4.44 -5.80
CA ALA A 118 -3.11 4.65 -7.20
C ALA A 118 -2.41 3.40 -7.76
N VAL A 119 -3.15 2.30 -7.86
CA VAL A 119 -2.60 0.96 -8.14
C VAL A 119 -2.33 0.68 -9.62
N HIS A 120 -3.02 1.33 -10.56
CA HIS A 120 -2.74 1.23 -11.99
C HIS A 120 -2.91 2.57 -12.74
N GLY A 121 -2.41 3.62 -12.15
CA GLY A 121 -2.57 5.01 -12.49
C GLY A 121 -3.13 5.76 -11.29
N HIS A 122 -3.35 7.06 -11.38
CA HIS A 122 -4.10 7.81 -10.37
C HIS A 122 -5.60 7.54 -10.51
N ASN A 123 -5.94 6.27 -10.37
CA ASN A 123 -7.20 5.65 -10.83
C ASN A 123 -8.47 6.17 -10.15
N ASN A 124 -8.36 6.90 -9.04
CA ASN A 124 -9.50 7.52 -8.36
C ASN A 124 -9.86 8.90 -8.95
N VAL A 125 -9.03 9.45 -9.82
CA VAL A 125 -9.19 10.79 -10.38
C VAL A 125 -9.63 10.73 -11.84
N ILE A 126 -10.78 11.32 -12.13
CA ILE A 126 -11.30 11.38 -13.50
C ILE A 126 -10.35 12.18 -14.41
N GLY A 127 -10.02 11.59 -15.55
CA GLY A 127 -9.08 12.15 -16.52
C GLY A 127 -7.63 11.70 -16.32
N ALA A 128 -7.30 11.06 -15.22
CA ALA A 128 -5.98 10.46 -15.02
C ALA A 128 -5.71 9.32 -16.01
N THR A 129 -4.45 9.04 -16.26
CA THR A 129 -4.04 7.96 -17.15
C THR A 129 -4.22 6.63 -16.45
N ILE A 130 -5.02 5.73 -17.04
CA ILE A 130 -5.19 4.36 -16.59
C ILE A 130 -4.19 3.47 -17.34
N PHE A 131 -3.37 2.74 -16.60
CA PHE A 131 -2.43 1.75 -17.13
C PHE A 131 -3.05 0.35 -17.09
N PRO A 132 -2.57 -0.62 -17.91
CA PRO A 132 -2.95 -2.02 -17.72
C PRO A 132 -2.67 -2.47 -16.28
N HIS A 133 -3.50 -3.39 -15.77
CA HIS A 133 -3.25 -4.00 -14.46
C HIS A 133 -1.95 -4.80 -14.44
N ASN A 134 -1.44 -5.07 -13.23
CA ASN A 134 -0.15 -5.72 -13.03
C ASN A 134 -0.03 -7.07 -13.75
N ILE A 135 -1.10 -7.86 -13.84
CA ILE A 135 -1.09 -9.12 -14.62
C ILE A 135 -0.70 -8.91 -16.08
N ALA A 136 -1.18 -7.82 -16.69
CA ALA A 136 -0.80 -7.45 -18.05
C ALA A 136 0.60 -6.83 -18.10
N LEU A 137 0.95 -6.01 -17.12
CA LEU A 137 2.29 -5.43 -16.99
C LEU A 137 3.35 -6.52 -16.77
N GLY A 138 3.02 -7.59 -16.04
CA GLY A 138 3.85 -8.79 -15.88
C GLY A 138 4.16 -9.48 -17.21
N ALA A 139 3.17 -9.57 -18.11
CA ALA A 139 3.37 -10.14 -19.44
C ALA A 139 4.37 -9.34 -20.29
N THR A 140 4.58 -8.06 -20.03
CA THR A 140 5.56 -7.23 -20.76
C THR A 140 7.00 -7.64 -20.45
N ARG A 141 7.29 -8.13 -19.23
CA ARG A 141 8.64 -8.44 -18.72
C ARG A 141 9.64 -7.28 -18.91
N ASN A 142 9.14 -6.03 -18.93
CA ASN A 142 9.90 -4.84 -19.26
C ASN A 142 10.04 -3.92 -18.04
N GLU A 143 11.09 -4.14 -17.26
CA GLU A 143 11.43 -3.37 -16.06
C GLU A 143 11.49 -1.86 -16.31
N LYS A 144 12.10 -1.45 -17.44
CA LYS A 144 12.22 -0.03 -17.79
C LYS A 144 10.87 0.63 -18.05
N LEU A 145 9.94 -0.12 -18.64
CA LEU A 145 8.57 0.32 -18.86
C LEU A 145 7.86 0.51 -17.51
N ILE A 146 7.98 -0.48 -16.62
CA ILE A 146 7.36 -0.43 -15.29
C ILE A 146 7.88 0.76 -14.47
N LYS A 147 9.19 1.02 -14.48
CA LYS A 147 9.76 2.20 -13.82
C LYS A 147 9.21 3.51 -14.37
N LYS A 148 9.09 3.64 -15.71
CA LYS A 148 8.47 4.82 -16.33
C LYS A 148 7.00 4.98 -15.94
N ILE A 149 6.25 3.88 -15.83
CA ILE A 149 4.86 3.91 -15.39
C ILE A 149 4.78 4.41 -13.95
N GLY A 150 5.62 3.90 -13.03
CA GLY A 150 5.72 4.40 -11.66
C GLY A 150 5.95 5.91 -11.60
N GLY A 151 6.89 6.44 -12.41
CA GLY A 151 7.16 7.88 -12.49
C GLY A 151 5.99 8.70 -13.05
N ALA A 152 5.23 8.15 -14.01
CA ALA A 152 4.02 8.80 -14.51
C ALA A 152 2.93 8.85 -13.44
N VAL A 153 2.72 7.74 -12.71
CA VAL A 153 1.77 7.67 -11.58
C VAL A 153 2.15 8.67 -10.49
N ALA A 154 3.44 8.75 -10.11
CA ALA A 154 3.93 9.70 -9.10
C ALA A 154 3.58 11.15 -9.44
N LYS A 155 3.80 11.56 -10.69
CA LYS A 155 3.50 12.90 -11.18
C LYS A 155 2.00 13.20 -11.19
N GLU A 156 1.17 12.25 -11.60
CA GLU A 156 -0.29 12.43 -11.58
C GLU A 156 -0.83 12.51 -10.14
N VAL A 157 -0.33 11.68 -9.22
CA VAL A 157 -0.68 11.73 -7.79
C VAL A 157 -0.26 13.08 -7.18
N SER A 158 0.99 13.51 -7.40
CA SER A 158 1.47 14.82 -6.92
C SER A 158 0.64 15.98 -7.45
N SER A 159 0.12 15.87 -8.68
CA SER A 159 -0.72 16.90 -9.30
C SER A 159 -2.03 17.20 -8.53
N THR A 160 -2.47 16.28 -7.68
CA THR A 160 -3.66 16.44 -6.82
C THR A 160 -3.32 16.87 -5.39
N GLY A 161 -2.04 17.07 -5.08
CA GLY A 161 -1.59 17.43 -3.74
C GLY A 161 -1.51 16.23 -2.78
N ILE A 162 -1.43 15.01 -3.31
CA ILE A 162 -1.23 13.77 -2.56
C ILE A 162 0.23 13.33 -2.74
N VAL A 163 0.85 12.80 -1.69
CA VAL A 163 2.28 12.43 -1.70
C VAL A 163 2.56 11.00 -1.27
N TRP A 164 1.53 10.18 -1.10
CA TRP A 164 1.62 8.79 -0.69
C TRP A 164 0.64 7.92 -1.49
N THR A 165 1.09 6.76 -1.98
CA THR A 165 0.22 5.79 -2.65
C THR A 165 0.39 4.38 -2.07
N PHE A 166 -0.73 3.65 -1.98
CA PHE A 166 -0.76 2.25 -1.56
C PHE A 166 -0.51 1.32 -2.76
N ALA A 167 0.65 1.51 -3.38
CA ALA A 167 1.14 0.75 -4.53
C ALA A 167 2.68 0.64 -4.47
N PRO A 168 3.27 -0.42 -5.05
CA PRO A 168 2.64 -1.50 -5.83
C PRO A 168 2.10 -2.66 -4.98
N THR A 169 1.14 -3.40 -5.54
CA THR A 169 0.86 -4.76 -5.11
C THR A 169 1.97 -5.69 -5.62
N ILE A 170 2.70 -6.33 -4.70
CA ILE A 170 3.78 -7.29 -4.99
C ILE A 170 3.42 -8.70 -4.49
N ALA A 171 2.13 -8.97 -4.36
CA ALA A 171 1.62 -10.32 -4.15
C ALA A 171 2.07 -11.26 -5.27
N VAL A 172 2.30 -12.53 -4.92
CA VAL A 172 2.66 -13.60 -5.86
C VAL A 172 1.49 -14.56 -5.98
N PRO A 173 0.54 -14.36 -6.92
CA PRO A 173 -0.62 -15.21 -7.07
C PRO A 173 -0.24 -16.65 -7.40
N GLN A 174 -0.72 -17.61 -6.61
CA GLN A 174 -0.49 -19.03 -6.81
C GLN A 174 -1.76 -19.79 -7.23
N ASN A 175 -2.89 -19.09 -7.29
CA ASN A 175 -4.16 -19.67 -7.70
C ASN A 175 -4.99 -18.67 -8.51
N ASP A 176 -5.33 -19.00 -9.76
CA ASP A 176 -6.08 -18.14 -10.68
C ASP A 176 -7.54 -17.89 -10.22
N LEU A 177 -8.05 -18.65 -9.25
CA LEU A 177 -9.37 -18.42 -8.65
C LEU A 177 -9.37 -17.26 -7.66
N TRP A 178 -8.19 -16.80 -7.20
CA TRP A 178 -8.11 -15.63 -6.34
C TRP A 178 -8.60 -14.37 -7.07
N GLY A 179 -9.64 -13.73 -6.53
CA GLY A 179 -10.30 -12.58 -7.17
C GLY A 179 -9.39 -11.36 -7.42
N ARG A 180 -8.24 -11.27 -6.73
CA ARG A 180 -7.25 -10.21 -6.87
C ARG A 180 -6.01 -10.63 -7.68
N THR A 181 -6.02 -11.78 -8.33
CA THR A 181 -4.91 -12.26 -9.19
C THR A 181 -4.45 -11.20 -10.19
N TYR A 182 -5.36 -10.39 -10.72
CA TYR A 182 -5.05 -9.31 -11.68
C TYR A 182 -4.17 -8.20 -11.07
N GLU A 183 -4.12 -8.06 -9.76
CA GLU A 183 -3.27 -7.09 -9.06
C GLU A 183 -1.80 -7.55 -8.94
N GLY A 184 -1.52 -8.84 -9.11
CA GLY A 184 -0.17 -9.39 -9.10
C GLY A 184 0.47 -9.39 -10.49
N TYR A 185 1.79 -9.21 -10.56
CA TYR A 185 2.53 -9.23 -11.82
C TYR A 185 2.66 -10.64 -12.42
N SER A 186 2.82 -11.66 -11.60
CA SER A 186 3.08 -13.04 -12.03
C SER A 186 2.96 -14.03 -10.87
N GLU A 187 2.78 -15.31 -11.19
CA GLU A 187 2.99 -16.43 -10.27
C GLU A 187 4.46 -16.70 -9.96
N ASN A 188 5.37 -16.12 -10.76
CA ASN A 188 6.81 -16.27 -10.58
C ASN A 188 7.35 -15.17 -9.64
N PRO A 189 7.88 -15.51 -8.45
CA PRO A 189 8.35 -14.53 -7.48
C PRO A 189 9.53 -13.70 -7.99
N ASP A 190 10.43 -14.24 -8.83
CA ASP A 190 11.55 -13.48 -9.41
C ASP A 190 11.04 -12.33 -10.29
N LEU A 191 10.02 -12.60 -11.12
CA LEU A 191 9.43 -11.58 -11.98
C LEU A 191 8.69 -10.53 -11.18
N VAL A 192 7.93 -10.93 -10.14
CA VAL A 192 7.27 -9.98 -9.22
C VAL A 192 8.30 -9.10 -8.52
N THR A 193 9.40 -9.69 -8.06
CA THR A 193 10.53 -8.99 -7.43
C THR A 193 11.10 -7.92 -8.35
N GLN A 194 11.43 -8.27 -9.59
CA GLN A 194 12.01 -7.34 -10.56
C GLN A 194 11.07 -6.19 -10.92
N LEU A 195 9.82 -6.51 -11.23
CA LEU A 195 8.86 -5.50 -11.67
C LEU A 195 8.37 -4.62 -10.52
N GLY A 196 8.09 -5.21 -9.35
CA GLY A 196 7.71 -4.48 -8.13
C GLY A 196 8.78 -3.49 -7.70
N LYS A 197 10.06 -3.93 -7.65
CA LYS A 197 11.22 -3.06 -7.42
C LYS A 197 11.22 -1.85 -8.35
N ASN A 198 11.09 -2.08 -9.65
CA ASN A 198 11.16 -1.01 -10.64
C ASN A 198 9.96 -0.05 -10.56
N PHE A 199 8.78 -0.53 -10.16
CA PHE A 199 7.64 0.36 -9.92
C PHE A 199 7.88 1.26 -8.70
N ILE A 200 8.42 0.72 -7.60
CA ILE A 200 8.81 1.49 -6.40
C ILE A 200 9.82 2.57 -6.76
N LEU A 201 10.90 2.22 -7.48
CA LEU A 201 11.90 3.18 -7.93
C LEU A 201 11.31 4.26 -8.84
N GLY A 202 10.32 3.91 -9.65
CA GLY A 202 9.57 4.87 -10.46
C GLY A 202 8.73 5.84 -9.62
N LEU A 203 8.05 5.34 -8.58
CA LEU A 203 7.23 6.15 -7.69
C LEU A 203 8.06 7.09 -6.80
N GLN A 204 9.18 6.60 -6.25
CA GLN A 204 9.95 7.30 -5.22
C GLN A 204 11.18 8.04 -5.73
N GLY A 205 11.64 7.75 -6.96
CA GLY A 205 12.93 8.22 -7.43
C GLY A 205 14.10 7.42 -6.85
N GLU A 206 15.32 7.80 -7.17
CA GLU A 206 16.55 7.15 -6.71
C GLU A 206 17.64 8.19 -6.41
N GLY A 207 18.56 7.84 -5.52
CA GLY A 207 19.71 8.70 -5.20
C GLY A 207 19.29 10.07 -4.71
N GLU A 208 19.75 11.13 -5.35
CA GLU A 208 19.42 12.52 -5.01
C GLU A 208 17.94 12.87 -5.29
N ASP A 209 17.28 12.11 -6.16
CA ASP A 209 15.88 12.30 -6.52
C ASP A 209 14.91 11.56 -5.58
N PHE A 210 15.43 10.78 -4.60
CA PHE A 210 14.58 10.00 -3.68
C PHE A 210 13.59 10.92 -2.94
N LEU A 211 12.30 10.64 -3.15
CA LEU A 211 11.18 11.42 -2.60
C LEU A 211 11.23 12.93 -2.91
N ALA A 212 11.94 13.34 -3.97
CA ALA A 212 11.93 14.71 -4.44
C ALA A 212 10.52 15.14 -4.93
N LYS A 213 10.37 16.41 -5.32
CA LYS A 213 9.06 17.06 -5.58
C LYS A 213 8.14 16.26 -6.53
N ASP A 214 8.69 15.61 -7.55
CA ASP A 214 7.93 14.88 -8.59
C ASP A 214 7.61 13.42 -8.22
N PHE A 215 8.04 12.98 -7.05
CA PHE A 215 7.92 11.62 -6.57
C PHE A 215 7.02 11.52 -5.35
N VAL A 216 6.47 10.33 -5.11
CA VAL A 216 5.57 10.05 -4.00
C VAL A 216 6.03 8.81 -3.24
N LEU A 217 5.62 8.70 -2.00
CA LEU A 217 5.86 7.53 -1.17
C LEU A 217 5.13 6.31 -1.73
N ALA A 218 5.83 5.21 -1.94
CA ALA A 218 5.28 3.92 -2.33
C ALA A 218 4.92 3.08 -1.10
N THR A 219 3.98 2.16 -1.22
CA THR A 219 3.67 1.13 -0.22
C THR A 219 3.72 -0.24 -0.87
N ALA A 220 4.64 -1.08 -0.47
CA ALA A 220 4.66 -2.48 -0.90
C ALA A 220 3.53 -3.25 -0.19
N LYS A 221 2.69 -3.99 -0.95
CA LYS A 221 1.51 -4.66 -0.38
C LYS A 221 1.20 -5.99 -1.08
N HIS A 222 0.52 -6.92 -0.42
CA HIS A 222 0.13 -6.93 1.00
C HIS A 222 1.00 -7.94 1.75
N PHE A 223 1.61 -7.53 2.84
CA PHE A 223 2.50 -8.38 3.64
C PHE A 223 1.69 -9.22 4.64
N LEU A 224 1.60 -10.57 4.52
CA LEU A 224 2.37 -11.41 3.64
C LEU A 224 1.50 -12.61 3.23
N GLY A 225 1.58 -12.99 1.92
CA GLY A 225 1.05 -14.28 1.47
C GLY A 225 -0.36 -14.25 0.88
N ASP A 226 -0.98 -13.09 0.65
CA ASP A 226 -2.32 -12.93 0.12
C ASP A 226 -2.57 -13.65 -1.24
N GLY A 227 -1.58 -13.70 -2.12
CA GLY A 227 -1.64 -14.46 -3.38
C GLY A 227 -1.57 -15.98 -3.24
N GLY A 228 -1.34 -16.51 -2.04
CA GLY A 228 -1.18 -17.94 -1.74
C GLY A 228 -2.33 -18.57 -0.98
N THR A 229 -3.48 -17.90 -0.85
CA THR A 229 -4.61 -18.40 -0.06
C THR A 229 -5.17 -19.69 -0.64
N LYS A 230 -5.52 -20.62 0.27
CA LYS A 230 -6.10 -21.90 -0.09
C LYS A 230 -7.35 -21.73 -0.95
N ASP A 231 -7.43 -22.47 -2.05
CA ASP A 231 -8.52 -22.47 -3.00
C ASP A 231 -8.81 -21.09 -3.65
N GLY A 232 -7.86 -20.14 -3.54
CA GLY A 232 -8.02 -18.78 -4.06
C GLY A 232 -9.07 -17.95 -3.32
N ILE A 233 -9.42 -18.31 -2.08
CA ILE A 233 -10.38 -17.57 -1.27
C ILE A 233 -9.76 -16.24 -0.85
N ASP A 234 -10.35 -15.13 -1.31
CA ASP A 234 -9.87 -13.80 -0.93
C ASP A 234 -9.94 -13.61 0.59
N GLN A 235 -8.86 -13.01 1.16
CA GLN A 235 -8.69 -12.84 2.61
C GLN A 235 -8.67 -14.16 3.41
N GLY A 236 -8.54 -15.31 2.73
CA GLY A 236 -8.51 -16.64 3.31
C GLY A 236 -7.20 -16.98 3.99
N ASP A 237 -6.97 -18.28 4.22
CA ASP A 237 -5.76 -18.78 4.88
C ASP A 237 -4.72 -19.25 3.87
N THR A 238 -3.49 -18.78 4.01
CA THR A 238 -2.32 -19.25 3.26
C THR A 238 -1.68 -20.37 4.04
N ILE A 239 -1.91 -21.59 3.58
CA ILE A 239 -1.46 -22.83 4.24
C ILE A 239 -0.20 -23.33 3.58
N VAL A 240 0.93 -22.81 4.03
CA VAL A 240 2.28 -23.19 3.54
C VAL A 240 3.27 -23.25 4.68
N ASP A 241 4.35 -24.02 4.50
CA ASP A 241 5.48 -23.94 5.42
C ASP A 241 6.20 -22.58 5.29
N GLU A 242 7.00 -22.27 6.29
CA GLU A 242 7.67 -20.97 6.37
C GLU A 242 8.73 -20.78 5.28
N ILE A 243 9.37 -21.87 4.82
CA ILE A 243 10.35 -21.83 3.72
C ILE A 243 9.64 -21.40 2.43
N THR A 244 8.47 -21.95 2.17
CA THR A 244 7.63 -21.57 1.03
C THR A 244 7.14 -20.13 1.18
N LEU A 245 6.66 -19.73 2.37
CA LEU A 245 6.23 -18.36 2.64
C LEU A 245 7.37 -17.38 2.33
N LYS A 246 8.57 -17.63 2.84
CA LYS A 246 9.75 -16.80 2.59
C LYS A 246 10.13 -16.73 1.12
N ASN A 247 10.30 -17.91 0.48
CA ASN A 247 10.90 -17.96 -0.86
C ASN A 247 9.93 -17.58 -1.99
N VAL A 248 8.61 -17.69 -1.77
CA VAL A 248 7.61 -17.32 -2.76
C VAL A 248 7.05 -15.94 -2.45
N HIS A 249 6.47 -15.76 -1.27
CA HIS A 249 5.72 -14.56 -0.93
C HIS A 249 6.60 -13.47 -0.29
N GLY A 250 7.67 -13.85 0.42
CA GLY A 250 8.63 -12.97 1.08
C GLY A 250 9.65 -12.34 0.13
N MET A 251 10.04 -13.06 -0.93
CA MET A 251 11.11 -12.64 -1.85
C MET A 251 10.93 -11.22 -2.40
N PRO A 252 9.73 -10.79 -2.88
CA PRO A 252 9.56 -9.44 -3.41
C PRO A 252 9.79 -8.32 -2.37
N TYR A 253 9.60 -8.61 -1.08
CA TYR A 253 9.75 -7.60 -0.02
C TYR A 253 11.21 -7.26 0.27
N TYR A 254 12.15 -8.19 0.11
CA TYR A 254 13.57 -7.86 0.21
C TYR A 254 13.95 -6.78 -0.81
N ALA A 255 13.59 -6.98 -2.07
CA ALA A 255 13.87 -6.00 -3.11
C ALA A 255 13.09 -4.68 -2.94
N ALA A 256 11.91 -4.71 -2.35
CA ALA A 256 11.17 -3.51 -1.99
C ALA A 256 11.90 -2.71 -0.91
N ILE A 257 12.37 -3.36 0.17
CA ILE A 257 13.13 -2.75 1.26
C ILE A 257 14.45 -2.19 0.73
N ASP A 258 15.20 -2.96 -0.08
CA ASP A 258 16.43 -2.49 -0.73
C ASP A 258 16.24 -1.28 -1.65
N SER A 259 15.04 -1.13 -2.19
CA SER A 259 14.65 0.04 -3.00
C SER A 259 14.14 1.20 -2.17
N CYS A 260 14.36 1.16 -0.86
CA CYS A 260 13.90 2.16 0.10
C CYS A 260 12.37 2.34 0.13
N ALA A 261 11.59 1.27 -0.08
CA ALA A 261 10.19 1.32 0.30
C ALA A 261 10.10 1.43 1.83
N ILE A 262 9.70 2.60 2.32
CA ILE A 262 9.60 2.87 3.77
C ILE A 262 8.17 2.79 4.29
N THR A 263 7.25 2.25 3.49
CA THR A 263 5.92 1.84 3.95
C THR A 263 5.57 0.48 3.38
N ILE A 264 5.05 -0.39 4.26
CA ILE A 264 4.55 -1.72 3.92
C ILE A 264 3.14 -1.85 4.51
N MET A 265 2.21 -2.45 3.75
CA MET A 265 0.84 -2.68 4.20
C MET A 265 0.66 -4.13 4.60
N ALA A 266 0.13 -4.37 5.81
CA ALA A 266 -0.21 -5.69 6.28
C ALA A 266 -1.36 -6.30 5.46
N SER A 267 -1.38 -7.62 5.33
CA SER A 267 -2.37 -8.33 4.52
C SER A 267 -3.62 -8.75 5.29
N PHE A 268 -4.72 -8.93 4.56
CA PHE A 268 -5.96 -9.48 5.12
C PHE A 268 -5.93 -10.99 5.37
N ASN A 269 -5.09 -11.74 4.65
CA ASN A 269 -5.05 -13.19 4.78
C ASN A 269 -4.53 -13.64 6.15
N SER A 270 -4.78 -14.90 6.47
CA SER A 270 -4.11 -15.60 7.54
C SER A 270 -2.90 -16.38 6.98
N TRP A 271 -1.93 -16.66 7.83
CA TRP A 271 -0.92 -17.67 7.60
C TRP A 271 -1.06 -18.78 8.65
N ASN A 272 -1.41 -19.99 8.19
CA ASN A 272 -1.65 -21.16 9.04
C ASN A 272 -2.63 -20.84 10.20
N GLY A 273 -3.71 -20.11 9.89
CA GLY A 273 -4.80 -19.77 10.80
C GLY A 273 -4.64 -18.45 11.57
N LEU A 274 -3.47 -17.79 11.54
CA LEU A 274 -3.27 -16.52 12.25
C LEU A 274 -3.30 -15.35 11.27
N LYS A 275 -4.24 -14.42 11.48
CA LYS A 275 -4.40 -13.19 10.67
C LYS A 275 -3.12 -12.35 10.65
N ALA A 276 -2.69 -11.90 9.46
CA ALA A 276 -1.44 -11.16 9.31
C ALA A 276 -1.39 -9.88 10.18
N HIS A 277 -2.49 -9.16 10.33
CA HIS A 277 -2.56 -7.97 11.19
C HIS A 277 -2.33 -8.27 12.69
N GLY A 278 -2.60 -9.49 13.16
CA GLY A 278 -2.36 -9.94 14.53
C GLY A 278 -1.15 -10.86 14.66
N ASN A 279 -0.32 -10.97 13.62
CA ASN A 279 0.83 -11.88 13.62
C ASN A 279 2.11 -11.15 14.01
N GLU A 280 2.41 -11.09 15.32
CA GLU A 280 3.60 -10.47 15.87
C GLU A 280 4.89 -11.04 15.26
N TYR A 281 4.93 -12.37 15.07
CA TYR A 281 6.10 -13.01 14.45
C TYR A 281 6.39 -12.44 13.05
N LEU A 282 5.37 -12.32 12.18
CA LEU A 282 5.58 -11.79 10.83
C LEU A 282 5.86 -10.28 10.82
N LEU A 283 5.11 -9.48 11.61
CA LEU A 283 5.21 -8.03 11.54
C LEU A 283 6.40 -7.48 12.33
N THR A 284 6.67 -8.04 13.50
CA THR A 284 7.73 -7.55 14.39
C THR A 284 9.01 -8.37 14.23
N ASP A 285 8.96 -9.70 14.45
CA ASP A 285 10.20 -10.48 14.47
C ASP A 285 10.80 -10.65 13.07
N VAL A 286 9.97 -10.94 12.07
CA VAL A 286 10.42 -11.10 10.69
C VAL A 286 10.65 -9.72 10.05
N LEU A 287 9.60 -8.92 9.86
CA LEU A 287 9.70 -7.71 9.05
C LEU A 287 10.57 -6.64 9.71
N LYS A 288 10.23 -6.22 10.94
CA LYS A 288 10.96 -5.13 11.60
C LYS A 288 12.36 -5.55 12.05
N ASN A 289 12.50 -6.75 12.65
CA ASN A 289 13.76 -7.17 13.28
C ASN A 289 14.70 -7.90 12.32
N GLN A 290 14.24 -9.01 11.67
CA GLN A 290 15.14 -9.83 10.86
C GLN A 290 15.40 -9.23 9.46
N MET A 291 14.38 -8.64 8.82
CA MET A 291 14.53 -7.96 7.53
C MET A 291 14.99 -6.50 7.69
N GLU A 292 15.22 -6.05 8.93
CA GLU A 292 15.70 -4.70 9.25
C GLU A 292 14.86 -3.56 8.63
N PHE A 293 13.52 -3.72 8.64
CA PHE A 293 12.62 -2.73 8.10
C PHE A 293 12.39 -1.56 9.07
N ASP A 294 13.03 -0.44 8.82
CA ASP A 294 12.95 0.77 9.64
C ASP A 294 11.75 1.68 9.30
N GLY A 295 11.00 1.35 8.24
CA GLY A 295 9.80 2.09 7.84
C GLY A 295 8.59 1.84 8.74
N LEU A 296 7.42 2.33 8.33
CA LEU A 296 6.15 2.10 9.03
C LEU A 296 5.32 0.97 8.38
N ILE A 297 4.57 0.26 9.20
CA ILE A 297 3.59 -0.73 8.78
C ILE A 297 2.20 -0.10 8.89
N VAL A 298 1.52 0.03 7.74
CA VAL A 298 0.12 0.45 7.69
C VAL A 298 -0.80 -0.76 7.63
N GLY A 299 -1.90 -0.75 8.37
CA GLY A 299 -2.97 -1.74 8.22
C GLY A 299 -3.72 -1.56 6.90
N ASP A 300 -4.39 -2.61 6.43
CA ASP A 300 -5.36 -2.52 5.33
C ASP A 300 -6.75 -2.13 5.86
N TRP A 301 -7.69 -1.82 4.99
CA TRP A 301 -9.04 -1.31 5.28
C TRP A 301 -9.79 -2.16 6.32
N ASN A 302 -9.88 -1.68 7.57
CA ASN A 302 -10.42 -2.43 8.73
C ASN A 302 -9.78 -3.81 8.95
N GLY A 303 -8.57 -4.05 8.44
CA GLY A 303 -7.91 -5.36 8.55
C GLY A 303 -7.61 -5.78 9.99
N HIS A 304 -7.40 -4.81 10.88
CA HIS A 304 -7.22 -5.05 12.32
C HIS A 304 -8.50 -5.65 12.95
N GLY A 305 -9.70 -5.23 12.51
CA GLY A 305 -10.96 -5.77 13.01
C GLY A 305 -11.21 -7.24 12.65
N GLN A 306 -10.39 -7.83 11.76
CA GLN A 306 -10.45 -9.25 11.41
C GLN A 306 -9.57 -10.15 12.31
N VAL A 307 -8.78 -9.58 13.21
CA VAL A 307 -8.00 -10.34 14.20
C VAL A 307 -8.94 -10.92 15.25
N ASP A 308 -8.68 -12.14 15.69
CA ASP A 308 -9.52 -12.81 16.69
C ASP A 308 -9.63 -11.98 17.98
N GLY A 309 -10.85 -11.71 18.39
CA GLY A 309 -11.16 -10.89 19.57
C GLY A 309 -11.16 -9.37 19.33
N CYS A 310 -10.87 -8.93 18.12
CA CYS A 310 -10.90 -7.53 17.71
C CYS A 310 -12.21 -7.11 17.05
N GLU A 311 -12.43 -5.80 17.02
CA GLU A 311 -13.46 -5.12 16.25
C GLU A 311 -12.81 -3.91 15.53
N ASP A 312 -13.50 -3.31 14.55
CA ASP A 312 -12.98 -2.18 13.78
C ASP A 312 -12.62 -0.97 14.67
N ASN A 313 -13.31 -0.82 15.79
CA ASN A 313 -13.10 0.24 16.76
C ASN A 313 -12.27 -0.16 18.00
N ASN A 314 -11.76 -1.40 18.05
CA ASN A 314 -11.07 -1.90 19.25
C ASN A 314 -10.17 -3.08 18.91
N CYS A 315 -8.84 -2.86 18.80
CA CYS A 315 -7.88 -3.93 18.49
C CYS A 315 -6.46 -3.59 18.98
N PRO A 316 -6.16 -3.69 20.28
CA PRO A 316 -4.80 -3.53 20.76
C PRO A 316 -3.85 -4.64 20.26
N GLU A 317 -4.37 -5.83 19.93
CA GLU A 317 -3.62 -6.97 19.45
C GLU A 317 -2.88 -6.65 18.15
N ALA A 318 -3.56 -6.05 17.16
CA ALA A 318 -2.92 -5.68 15.90
C ALA A 318 -1.81 -4.61 16.09
N PHE A 319 -2.05 -3.65 16.98
CA PHE A 319 -1.06 -2.62 17.28
C PHE A 319 0.17 -3.21 17.98
N ASN A 320 -0.04 -4.03 19.00
CA ASN A 320 1.02 -4.69 19.73
C ASN A 320 1.80 -5.69 18.84
N SER A 321 1.13 -6.29 17.84
CA SER A 321 1.79 -7.17 16.86
C SER A 321 2.70 -6.44 15.88
N GLY A 322 2.60 -5.11 15.76
CA GLY A 322 3.54 -4.33 14.95
C GLY A 322 2.92 -3.38 13.92
N VAL A 323 1.59 -3.36 13.75
CA VAL A 323 0.91 -2.34 12.92
C VAL A 323 1.16 -0.95 13.53
N ASP A 324 1.62 0.02 12.72
CA ASP A 324 1.94 1.37 13.18
C ASP A 324 0.83 2.38 12.90
N ILE A 325 0.02 2.14 11.85
CA ILE A 325 -1.12 2.97 11.49
C ILE A 325 -2.34 2.08 11.30
N PHE A 326 -3.40 2.35 12.02
CA PHE A 326 -4.71 1.76 11.77
C PHE A 326 -5.39 2.44 10.59
N MET A 327 -5.62 1.70 9.50
CA MET A 327 -6.54 2.12 8.44
C MET A 327 -7.96 1.81 8.88
N VAL A 328 -8.62 2.79 9.46
CA VAL A 328 -9.96 2.69 10.05
C VAL A 328 -10.88 3.74 9.42
N PRO A 329 -11.49 3.42 8.28
CA PRO A 329 -12.13 4.42 7.44
C PRO A 329 -13.31 5.14 8.09
N GLN A 330 -14.15 4.45 8.87
CA GLN A 330 -15.40 4.98 9.44
C GLN A 330 -15.37 5.09 10.97
N ASP A 331 -15.01 3.99 11.67
CA ASP A 331 -15.10 3.91 13.13
C ASP A 331 -13.89 4.50 13.87
N TRP A 332 -13.23 5.48 13.21
CA TRP A 332 -11.97 6.06 13.65
C TRP A 332 -12.05 6.79 15.00
N GLU A 333 -13.16 7.46 15.30
CA GLU A 333 -13.31 8.19 16.54
C GLU A 333 -13.42 7.25 17.73
N ALA A 334 -14.20 6.18 17.60
CA ALA A 334 -14.31 5.16 18.64
C ALA A 334 -12.97 4.42 18.85
N LEU A 335 -12.26 4.09 17.75
CA LEU A 335 -10.93 3.49 17.84
C LEU A 335 -9.92 4.43 18.53
N TYR A 336 -9.98 5.73 18.24
CA TYR A 336 -9.12 6.72 18.89
C TYR A 336 -9.30 6.71 20.42
N TRP A 337 -10.55 6.78 20.90
CA TRP A 337 -10.82 6.80 22.35
C TRP A 337 -10.47 5.47 23.02
N ASN A 338 -10.82 4.35 22.40
CA ASN A 338 -10.47 3.03 22.91
C ASN A 338 -8.96 2.84 23.00
N THR A 339 -8.22 3.24 21.97
CA THR A 339 -6.74 3.17 21.96
C THR A 339 -6.13 4.08 23.03
N LEU A 340 -6.65 5.29 23.19
CA LEU A 340 -6.19 6.21 24.24
C LEU A 340 -6.37 5.62 25.64
N ASP A 341 -7.50 4.98 25.91
CA ASP A 341 -7.75 4.32 27.19
C ASP A 341 -6.88 3.07 27.37
N GLN A 342 -6.69 2.26 26.31
CA GLN A 342 -5.75 1.13 26.33
C GLN A 342 -4.31 1.51 26.66
N VAL A 343 -3.84 2.69 26.18
CA VAL A 343 -2.52 3.20 26.54
C VAL A 343 -2.50 3.65 28.00
N LYS A 344 -3.53 4.34 28.48
CA LYS A 344 -3.62 4.75 29.90
C LYS A 344 -3.68 3.56 30.87
N GLU A 345 -4.31 2.48 30.46
CA GLU A 345 -4.42 1.24 31.21
C GLU A 345 -3.17 0.33 31.09
N GLY A 346 -2.25 0.65 30.20
CA GLY A 346 -1.02 -0.11 29.97
C GLY A 346 -1.24 -1.40 29.13
N ILE A 347 -2.38 -1.56 28.47
CA ILE A 347 -2.64 -2.64 27.50
C ILE A 347 -1.76 -2.45 26.26
N ILE A 348 -1.63 -1.20 25.83
CA ILE A 348 -0.62 -0.75 24.87
C ILE A 348 0.43 0.03 25.64
N SER A 349 1.70 -0.36 25.53
CA SER A 349 2.77 0.38 26.21
C SER A 349 3.04 1.72 25.54
N VAL A 350 3.49 2.70 26.32
CA VAL A 350 3.89 4.02 25.78
C VAL A 350 5.06 3.87 24.83
N GLU A 351 5.97 2.94 25.10
CA GLU A 351 7.13 2.64 24.25
C GLU A 351 6.70 2.12 22.89
N ARG A 352 5.66 1.25 22.82
CA ARG A 352 5.10 0.78 21.53
C ARG A 352 4.44 1.90 20.75
N LEU A 353 3.71 2.77 21.43
CA LEU A 353 3.11 3.96 20.83
C LEU A 353 4.19 4.91 20.30
N ASP A 354 5.25 5.14 21.06
CA ASP A 354 6.36 6.00 20.68
C ASP A 354 7.16 5.42 19.48
N ASP A 355 7.34 4.09 19.40
CA ASP A 355 7.91 3.43 18.22
C ASP A 355 7.08 3.71 16.97
N ALA A 356 5.76 3.51 17.02
CA ALA A 356 4.88 3.78 15.87
C ALA A 356 4.94 5.26 15.44
N VAL A 357 4.81 6.18 16.39
CA VAL A 357 4.88 7.62 16.12
C VAL A 357 6.26 8.00 15.56
N SER A 358 7.34 7.40 16.06
CA SER A 358 8.70 7.63 15.55
C SER A 358 8.82 7.24 14.07
N ARG A 359 8.32 6.09 13.69
CA ARG A 359 8.29 5.62 12.30
C ARG A 359 7.49 6.55 11.40
N ILE A 360 6.31 6.97 11.84
CA ILE A 360 5.45 7.91 11.10
C ILE A 360 6.14 9.27 10.89
N LEU A 361 6.73 9.84 11.94
CA LEU A 361 7.42 11.12 11.85
C LEU A 361 8.69 11.03 10.99
N SER A 362 9.43 9.91 11.06
CA SER A 362 10.59 9.65 10.19
C SER A 362 10.19 9.61 8.71
N VAL A 363 9.12 8.90 8.37
CA VAL A 363 8.57 8.88 7.00
C VAL A 363 8.19 10.28 6.53
N LYS A 364 7.48 11.05 7.37
CA LYS A 364 7.15 12.47 7.05
C LYS A 364 8.40 13.32 6.84
N LYS A 365 9.47 13.07 7.60
CA LYS A 365 10.75 13.78 7.47
C LYS A 365 11.45 13.42 6.15
N HIS A 366 11.50 12.13 5.79
CA HIS A 366 12.04 11.69 4.49
C HIS A 366 11.28 12.29 3.31
N LEU A 367 9.97 12.47 3.43
CA LEU A 367 9.15 13.16 2.43
C LEU A 367 9.42 14.67 2.33
N GLY A 368 10.26 15.25 3.21
CA GLY A 368 10.53 16.68 3.25
C GLY A 368 9.38 17.52 3.80
N LEU A 369 8.38 16.91 4.42
CA LEU A 369 7.20 17.63 4.95
C LEU A 369 7.58 18.60 6.10
N PHE A 370 8.66 18.33 6.81
CA PHE A 370 9.23 19.25 7.80
C PHE A 370 10.25 20.22 7.21
N ASP A 371 10.64 20.07 5.95
CA ASP A 371 11.67 20.84 5.25
C ASP A 371 11.07 21.76 4.17
N GLY A 372 9.78 22.08 4.29
CA GLY A 372 9.13 23.05 3.42
C GLY A 372 8.42 22.44 2.21
N ARG A 373 8.33 21.12 2.08
CA ARG A 373 7.44 20.49 1.09
C ARG A 373 5.98 20.68 1.51
N VAL A 374 5.23 21.38 0.66
CA VAL A 374 3.80 21.63 0.83
C VAL A 374 3.08 20.92 -0.30
N PRO A 375 2.37 19.79 -0.04
CA PRO A 375 1.84 18.92 -1.10
C PRO A 375 0.93 19.64 -2.11
N HIS A 376 0.00 20.47 -1.64
CA HIS A 376 -0.95 21.19 -2.50
C HIS A 376 -0.31 22.34 -3.34
N ASN A 377 0.94 22.72 -3.06
CA ASN A 377 1.70 23.71 -3.83
C ASN A 377 2.46 23.10 -5.02
N TYR A 378 2.13 21.86 -5.41
CA TYR A 378 2.68 21.29 -6.64
C TYR A 378 2.11 21.99 -7.87
N ASP A 379 2.96 22.76 -8.58
CA ASP A 379 2.51 23.71 -9.62
C ASP A 379 2.17 23.06 -10.97
N GLN A 380 2.65 21.81 -11.18
CA GLN A 380 2.44 21.10 -12.42
C GLN A 380 1.11 20.34 -12.41
N ASN A 381 0.52 20.18 -13.58
CA ASN A 381 -0.64 19.28 -13.77
C ASN A 381 -0.32 18.26 -14.85
N TYR A 382 -0.04 17.05 -14.41
CA TYR A 382 0.27 15.91 -15.29
C TYR A 382 -0.91 14.96 -15.48
N VAL A 383 -2.06 15.22 -14.83
CA VAL A 383 -3.23 14.32 -14.93
C VAL A 383 -3.68 14.22 -16.39
N GLY A 384 -3.59 12.99 -16.94
CA GLY A 384 -3.96 12.70 -18.30
C GLY A 384 -2.99 13.27 -19.36
N ASP A 385 -1.73 13.53 -19.00
CA ASP A 385 -0.73 14.03 -19.92
C ASP A 385 -0.59 13.12 -21.16
N SER A 386 -0.33 13.73 -22.30
CA SER A 386 -0.23 13.03 -23.57
C SER A 386 0.90 11.99 -23.60
N SER A 387 2.03 12.27 -22.94
CA SER A 387 3.15 11.34 -22.81
C SER A 387 2.79 10.12 -21.97
N HIS A 388 2.01 10.30 -20.90
CA HIS A 388 1.49 9.22 -20.07
C HIS A 388 0.51 8.33 -20.84
N LYS A 389 -0.39 8.93 -21.63
CA LYS A 389 -1.29 8.17 -22.54
C LYS A 389 -0.53 7.37 -23.59
N LEU A 390 0.54 7.92 -24.15
CA LEU A 390 1.41 7.19 -25.08
C LEU A 390 2.13 6.03 -24.38
N LEU A 391 2.58 6.23 -23.14
CA LEU A 391 3.19 5.18 -22.32
C LEU A 391 2.19 4.06 -22.01
N ALA A 392 0.94 4.40 -21.65
CA ALA A 392 -0.12 3.43 -21.42
C ALA A 392 -0.43 2.61 -22.69
N ARG A 393 -0.49 3.26 -23.85
CA ARG A 393 -0.65 2.56 -25.14
C ARG A 393 0.54 1.65 -25.47
N GLN A 394 1.75 2.04 -25.10
CA GLN A 394 2.94 1.18 -25.21
C GLN A 394 2.78 -0.05 -24.31
N ALA A 395 2.40 0.13 -23.05
CA ALA A 395 2.17 -0.95 -22.10
C ALA A 395 1.13 -1.96 -22.60
N VAL A 396 0.00 -1.49 -23.15
CA VAL A 396 -1.02 -2.37 -23.78
C VAL A 396 -0.42 -3.17 -24.94
N ARG A 397 0.35 -2.55 -25.84
CA ARG A 397 0.96 -3.26 -26.96
C ARG A 397 1.95 -4.33 -26.52
N GLU A 398 2.76 -4.03 -25.50
CA GLU A 398 3.77 -4.96 -25.00
C GLU A 398 3.17 -6.08 -24.13
N SER A 399 1.96 -5.89 -23.60
CA SER A 399 1.28 -6.91 -22.79
C SER A 399 0.55 -7.97 -23.61
N LEU A 400 0.41 -7.80 -24.93
CA LEU A 400 -0.28 -8.75 -25.80
C LEU A 400 0.57 -10.01 -26.00
N VAL A 401 -0.03 -11.17 -25.73
CA VAL A 401 0.60 -12.48 -25.90
C VAL A 401 -0.05 -13.21 -27.05
N LEU A 402 0.73 -13.51 -28.10
CA LEU A 402 0.26 -14.28 -29.25
C LEU A 402 0.32 -15.78 -28.94
N LEU A 403 -0.80 -16.37 -28.52
CA LEU A 403 -0.88 -17.78 -28.17
C LEU A 403 -0.91 -18.72 -29.38
N LYS A 404 -1.55 -18.28 -30.46
CA LYS A 404 -1.71 -19.08 -31.70
C LYS A 404 -1.87 -18.16 -32.92
N ASN A 405 -1.16 -18.45 -34.00
CA ASN A 405 -1.33 -17.76 -35.29
C ASN A 405 -1.11 -18.73 -36.45
N GLU A 406 -2.19 -19.11 -37.07
CA GLU A 406 -2.19 -19.96 -38.29
C GLU A 406 -2.33 -19.08 -39.54
N ASN A 407 -1.44 -18.13 -39.74
CA ASN A 407 -1.42 -17.17 -40.85
C ASN A 407 -2.61 -16.20 -40.90
N MET A 408 -3.29 -15.99 -39.75
CA MET A 408 -4.36 -15.00 -39.65
C MET A 408 -3.80 -13.57 -39.43
N LEU A 409 -2.67 -13.44 -38.76
CA LEU A 409 -2.00 -12.20 -38.52
C LEU A 409 -0.72 -12.07 -39.33
N PRO A 410 -0.41 -10.87 -39.89
CA PRO A 410 -1.19 -9.63 -39.82
C PRO A 410 -2.46 -9.70 -40.68
N MET A 411 -3.54 -9.12 -40.16
CA MET A 411 -4.81 -9.05 -40.91
C MET A 411 -4.68 -8.11 -42.11
N ASN A 412 -5.31 -8.46 -43.24
CA ASN A 412 -5.39 -7.58 -44.41
C ASN A 412 -6.32 -6.38 -44.09
N PRO A 413 -5.81 -5.14 -44.06
CA PRO A 413 -6.60 -3.96 -43.67
C PRO A 413 -7.75 -3.63 -44.64
N ASN A 414 -7.74 -4.21 -45.85
CA ASN A 414 -8.80 -4.02 -46.84
C ASN A 414 -9.98 -5.01 -46.70
N LYS A 415 -9.98 -5.87 -45.69
CA LYS A 415 -11.08 -6.77 -45.40
C LYS A 415 -12.00 -6.18 -44.32
N ASN A 416 -13.27 -6.55 -44.36
CA ASN A 416 -14.21 -6.24 -43.32
C ASN A 416 -14.02 -7.20 -42.13
N PHE A 417 -14.08 -6.69 -40.94
CA PHE A 417 -13.98 -7.44 -39.69
C PHE A 417 -15.27 -7.28 -38.88
N LEU A 418 -15.80 -8.39 -38.39
CA LEU A 418 -16.90 -8.39 -37.44
C LEU A 418 -16.30 -8.59 -36.01
N ILE A 419 -16.49 -7.61 -35.16
CA ILE A 419 -16.11 -7.69 -33.75
C ILE A 419 -17.34 -8.12 -32.96
N ILE A 420 -17.24 -9.25 -32.24
CA ILE A 420 -18.33 -9.83 -31.47
C ILE A 420 -17.95 -9.92 -30.01
N GLY A 421 -18.93 -9.73 -29.16
CA GLY A 421 -18.80 -9.83 -27.72
C GLY A 421 -19.03 -8.50 -27.01
N GLU A 422 -19.67 -8.57 -25.84
CA GLU A 422 -20.03 -7.42 -25.03
C GLU A 422 -18.79 -6.59 -24.63
N GLN A 423 -17.69 -7.26 -24.31
CA GLN A 423 -16.43 -6.63 -23.87
C GLN A 423 -15.81 -5.70 -24.92
N SER A 424 -16.17 -5.84 -26.19
CA SER A 424 -15.69 -4.97 -27.26
C SER A 424 -16.16 -3.51 -27.12
N LYS A 425 -17.22 -3.28 -26.35
CA LYS A 425 -17.83 -1.96 -26.11
C LYS A 425 -17.93 -1.57 -24.64
N ASN A 426 -17.72 -2.50 -23.74
CA ASN A 426 -17.86 -2.28 -22.31
C ASN A 426 -16.53 -1.75 -21.73
N ILE A 427 -16.47 -0.43 -21.57
CA ILE A 427 -15.26 0.24 -21.07
C ILE A 427 -14.96 -0.14 -19.61
N GLU A 428 -15.98 -0.42 -18.80
CA GLU A 428 -15.83 -0.85 -17.41
C GLU A 428 -15.04 -2.16 -17.35
N ASN A 429 -15.45 -3.14 -18.14
CA ASN A 429 -14.77 -4.42 -18.19
C ASN A 429 -13.36 -4.32 -18.78
N GLN A 430 -13.14 -3.36 -19.69
CA GLN A 430 -11.81 -3.12 -20.28
C GLN A 430 -10.85 -2.47 -19.29
N MET A 431 -11.34 -1.58 -18.42
CA MET A 431 -10.52 -0.91 -17.40
C MET A 431 -10.35 -1.76 -16.13
N GLY A 432 -11.37 -2.54 -15.76
CA GLY A 432 -11.33 -3.45 -14.63
C GLY A 432 -11.48 -2.78 -13.26
N GLY A 433 -11.23 -3.54 -12.20
CA GLY A 433 -11.27 -3.05 -10.81
C GLY A 433 -10.29 -1.90 -10.55
N TRP A 434 -10.45 -1.23 -9.43
CA TRP A 434 -9.65 -0.06 -9.05
C TRP A 434 -9.70 1.10 -10.06
N THR A 435 -10.72 1.16 -10.90
CA THR A 435 -10.91 2.29 -11.81
C THR A 435 -12.11 3.10 -11.36
N ILE A 436 -11.88 4.30 -10.86
CA ILE A 436 -12.82 5.26 -10.25
C ILE A 436 -13.42 4.72 -8.94
N THR A 437 -13.81 3.47 -8.89
CA THR A 437 -14.25 2.77 -7.67
C THR A 437 -13.46 1.48 -7.50
N TRP A 438 -13.46 0.93 -6.29
CA TRP A 438 -12.76 -0.33 -6.02
C TRP A 438 -13.19 -1.48 -6.96
N GLN A 439 -14.49 -1.62 -7.20
CA GLN A 439 -15.02 -2.70 -8.08
C GLN A 439 -14.93 -2.36 -9.58
N GLY A 440 -14.44 -1.17 -9.93
CA GLY A 440 -14.35 -0.74 -11.34
C GLY A 440 -15.70 -0.54 -12.01
N LYS A 441 -16.79 -0.44 -11.24
CA LYS A 441 -18.11 -0.10 -11.79
C LYS A 441 -18.12 1.39 -12.10
N THR A 442 -18.37 1.69 -13.36
CA THR A 442 -18.57 3.04 -13.79
C THR A 442 -19.97 3.52 -13.35
N TRP A 443 -20.20 4.77 -13.43
CA TRP A 443 -21.50 5.38 -13.21
C TRP A 443 -21.92 6.14 -14.50
N GLU A 444 -23.12 6.66 -14.51
CA GLU A 444 -23.57 7.61 -15.53
C GLU A 444 -22.54 8.75 -15.67
N GLY A 445 -21.96 8.94 -16.85
CA GLY A 445 -20.93 9.95 -17.11
C GLY A 445 -19.58 9.42 -17.63
N THR A 446 -19.38 8.11 -17.81
CA THR A 446 -18.16 7.54 -18.44
C THR A 446 -18.03 7.86 -19.93
N GLU A 447 -19.01 8.56 -20.50
CA GLU A 447 -19.00 9.02 -21.88
C GLU A 447 -17.77 9.89 -22.23
N ASN A 448 -17.10 10.45 -21.22
CA ASN A 448 -15.90 11.26 -21.35
C ASN A 448 -14.58 10.50 -21.52
N TYR A 449 -14.61 9.14 -21.45
CA TYR A 449 -13.43 8.27 -21.67
C TYR A 449 -13.35 7.69 -23.08
N LYS A 450 -14.12 8.23 -24.03
CA LYS A 450 -14.10 7.81 -25.45
C LYS A 450 -12.92 8.40 -26.20
#